data_a9f4af3e1d0558e56cf5784aa96c0c44
#
_entry.id   a9f4af3e1d0558e56cf5784aa96c0c44
#
_cell.length_a   1.000
_cell.length_b   1.000
_cell.length_c   1.000
_cell.angle_alpha   90.00
_cell.angle_beta   90.00
_cell.angle_gamma   90.00
#
_symmetry.space_group_name_H-M   'P 1'
#
loop_
_entity.id
_entity.type
_entity.pdbx_description
1 polymer ?
#
loop_
_entity_poly.entity_id
_entity_poly.type
_entity_poly.pdbx_seq_one_letter_code
_entity_poly.pdbx_strand_id
1 'polypeptide(L)'
;MPAPNGKLVTPSDSGTGSSAFLFQPEQLVPFQQAWDLQRCWQERLLLESDNASDADTEAEAVWLLQHPSCYTLGRGASEDHLLFDPEHPPAPLHRIDRGGEVTHHAPGQLVAYPVLDLRRRRTDLHWYLRQLEQVVIDVLQRLGLQGERIEGLTGVWLDQQKVAAIGVGCRRWITQHGLALNVTCDLEGFESVVPCGLKGRAVGRLCDWIPDLEIESVQPLLRDALAARFDLVWQERAGEQL
;
A
#
# COMPACT_ATOMS: atom_id res chain seq x y z
N MET A 1 1.42 29.54 40.78
CA MET A 1 1.74 28.19 40.25
C MET A 1 2.12 28.37 38.78
N PRO A 2 3.36 28.21 38.34
CA PRO A 2 3.74 28.32 36.94
C PRO A 2 3.43 27.00 36.20
N ALA A 3 2.97 27.11 34.93
CA ALA A 3 2.69 26.02 34.02
C ALA A 3 3.97 25.25 33.62
N PRO A 4 3.89 23.93 33.36
CA PRO A 4 5.04 23.17 32.94
C PRO A 4 5.40 23.47 31.47
N ASN A 5 6.66 23.86 31.25
CA ASN A 5 7.28 23.98 29.93
C ASN A 5 7.28 22.66 29.20
N GLY A 6 6.45 22.50 28.17
CA GLY A 6 6.58 21.48 27.18
C GLY A 6 7.78 21.78 26.27
N LYS A 7 8.87 21.02 26.41
CA LYS A 7 9.96 21.04 25.46
C LYS A 7 9.45 20.54 24.11
N LEU A 8 9.49 21.40 23.09
CA LEU A 8 9.49 20.97 21.70
C LEU A 8 10.69 20.05 21.48
N VAL A 9 10.41 18.78 21.17
CA VAL A 9 11.44 17.86 20.69
C VAL A 9 11.67 18.23 19.23
N THR A 10 12.77 18.90 18.96
CA THR A 10 13.31 19.06 17.61
C THR A 10 13.69 17.68 17.07
N PRO A 11 13.40 17.34 15.80
CA PRO A 11 13.91 16.10 15.21
C PRO A 11 15.44 16.12 15.24
N SER A 12 16.04 15.12 15.85
CA SER A 12 17.49 14.93 15.80
C SER A 12 17.89 14.56 14.36
N ASP A 13 18.63 15.44 13.77
CA ASP A 13 19.28 15.32 12.47
C ASP A 13 20.44 14.32 12.59
N SER A 14 20.11 13.02 12.48
CA SER A 14 21.04 11.93 12.23
C SER A 14 20.33 10.89 11.36
N GLY A 15 20.51 11.04 10.04
CA GLY A 15 19.90 10.18 9.03
C GLY A 15 20.40 8.74 9.11
N THR A 16 19.76 7.95 9.97
CA THR A 16 19.98 6.50 10.07
C THR A 16 18.92 5.70 9.30
N GLY A 17 17.99 6.36 8.58
CA GLY A 17 16.91 5.71 7.85
C GLY A 17 17.39 4.95 6.61
N SER A 18 16.63 3.94 6.20
CA SER A 18 16.89 3.20 4.96
C SER A 18 16.63 4.08 3.74
N SER A 19 17.61 4.11 2.81
CA SER A 19 17.47 4.78 1.52
C SER A 19 16.39 4.11 0.67
N ALA A 20 15.46 4.90 0.12
CA ALA A 20 14.40 4.39 -0.75
C ALA A 20 14.09 5.36 -1.90
N PHE A 21 13.89 4.81 -3.09
CA PHE A 21 13.35 5.56 -4.23
C PHE A 21 11.83 5.65 -4.13
N LEU A 22 11.30 6.83 -4.43
CA LEU A 22 9.87 7.06 -4.53
C LEU A 22 9.48 7.29 -5.98
N PHE A 23 8.56 6.48 -6.50
CA PHE A 23 8.00 6.60 -7.85
C PHE A 23 6.53 7.02 -7.78
N GLN A 24 6.20 8.12 -8.43
CA GLN A 24 4.86 8.73 -8.41
C GLN A 24 4.43 9.09 -9.84
N PRO A 25 4.06 8.09 -10.69
CA PRO A 25 3.61 8.37 -12.05
C PRO A 25 2.29 9.16 -12.03
N GLU A 26 2.21 10.16 -12.91
CA GLU A 26 0.98 10.95 -13.07
C GLU A 26 -0.12 10.17 -13.82
N GLN A 27 0.29 9.23 -14.67
CA GLN A 27 -0.63 8.42 -15.47
C GLN A 27 -1.02 7.13 -14.76
N LEU A 28 -2.18 6.59 -15.14
CA LEU A 28 -2.59 5.25 -14.69
C LEU A 28 -1.60 4.20 -15.20
N VAL A 29 -1.10 3.37 -14.28
CA VAL A 29 -0.15 2.31 -14.60
C VAL A 29 -0.90 0.97 -14.71
N PRO A 30 -0.83 0.26 -15.83
CA PRO A 30 -1.39 -1.09 -15.93
C PRO A 30 -0.85 -2.00 -14.82
N PHE A 31 -1.72 -2.82 -14.23
CA PHE A 31 -1.33 -3.66 -13.08
C PHE A 31 -0.10 -4.54 -13.38
N GLN A 32 -0.08 -5.20 -14.56
CA GLN A 32 1.02 -6.08 -14.94
C GLN A 32 2.36 -5.32 -14.99
N GLN A 33 2.37 -4.09 -15.52
CA GLN A 33 3.57 -3.25 -15.57
C GLN A 33 4.08 -2.92 -14.16
N ALA A 34 3.19 -2.50 -13.26
CA ALA A 34 3.55 -2.20 -11.88
C ALA A 34 4.06 -3.45 -11.14
N TRP A 35 3.48 -4.62 -11.42
CA TRP A 35 3.93 -5.87 -10.82
C TRP A 35 5.31 -6.30 -11.36
N ASP A 36 5.57 -6.14 -12.65
CA ASP A 36 6.88 -6.44 -13.26
C ASP A 36 7.99 -5.55 -12.67
N LEU A 37 7.71 -4.26 -12.45
CA LEU A 37 8.64 -3.33 -11.78
C LEU A 37 8.95 -3.78 -10.35
N GLN A 38 7.94 -4.15 -9.58
CA GLN A 38 8.13 -4.66 -8.22
C GLN A 38 8.97 -5.94 -8.20
N ARG A 39 8.72 -6.89 -9.13
CA ARG A 39 9.48 -8.13 -9.23
C ARG A 39 10.94 -7.86 -9.59
N CYS A 40 11.19 -7.00 -10.55
CA CYS A 40 12.54 -6.61 -10.94
C CYS A 40 13.30 -6.00 -9.74
N TRP A 41 12.64 -5.12 -8.98
CA TRP A 41 13.26 -4.51 -7.80
C TRP A 41 13.51 -5.51 -6.68
N GLN A 42 12.55 -6.40 -6.42
CA GLN A 42 12.70 -7.47 -5.43
C GLN A 42 13.89 -8.39 -5.80
N GLU A 43 14.05 -8.74 -7.07
CA GLU A 43 15.16 -9.58 -7.54
C GLU A 43 16.51 -8.89 -7.33
N ARG A 44 16.60 -7.58 -7.58
CA ARG A 44 17.81 -6.79 -7.32
C ARG A 44 18.19 -6.86 -5.83
N LEU A 45 17.25 -6.56 -4.92
CA LEU A 45 17.48 -6.65 -3.48
C LEU A 45 17.83 -8.08 -3.01
N LEU A 46 17.32 -9.11 -3.68
CA LEU A 46 17.66 -10.50 -3.39
C LEU A 46 19.10 -10.84 -3.80
N LEU A 47 19.56 -10.38 -4.96
CA LEU A 47 20.91 -10.63 -5.46
C LEU A 47 21.97 -9.97 -4.57
N GLU A 48 21.71 -8.76 -4.08
CA GLU A 48 22.60 -8.09 -3.15
C GLU A 48 22.72 -8.82 -1.82
N SER A 49 21.61 -9.34 -1.31
CA SER A 49 21.63 -10.07 -0.05
C SER A 49 22.52 -11.32 -0.09
N ASP A 50 22.79 -11.84 -1.27
CA ASP A 50 23.67 -13.01 -1.46
C ASP A 50 25.15 -12.59 -1.62
N ASN A 51 25.43 -11.30 -1.95
CA ASN A 51 26.76 -10.79 -2.26
C ASN A 51 27.32 -9.82 -1.17
N ALA A 52 26.73 -9.80 0.02
CA ALA A 52 26.97 -8.79 1.03
C ALA A 52 28.46 -8.45 1.29
N SER A 53 28.85 -7.29 0.78
CA SER A 53 29.83 -6.42 1.42
C SER A 53 29.07 -5.22 2.00
N ASP A 54 29.26 -4.88 3.26
CA ASP A 54 28.51 -3.87 4.03
C ASP A 54 28.53 -2.43 3.47
N ALA A 55 29.11 -2.20 2.31
CA ALA A 55 29.40 -0.85 1.81
C ALA A 55 28.39 -0.31 0.79
N ASP A 56 27.65 -1.16 0.04
CA ASP A 56 26.75 -0.76 -1.03
C ASP A 56 25.36 -1.44 -0.89
N THR A 57 24.58 -1.03 0.10
CA THR A 57 23.22 -1.54 0.23
C THR A 57 22.29 -0.82 -0.75
N GLU A 58 21.72 -1.55 -1.72
CA GLU A 58 20.78 -0.97 -2.68
C GLU A 58 19.59 -0.31 -1.99
N ALA A 59 19.14 0.82 -2.54
CA ALA A 59 17.98 1.51 -2.02
C ALA A 59 16.72 0.67 -2.25
N GLU A 60 15.83 0.72 -1.29
CA GLU A 60 14.48 0.18 -1.38
C GLU A 60 13.64 0.99 -2.38
N ALA A 61 12.43 0.57 -2.69
CA ALA A 61 11.57 1.31 -3.59
C ALA A 61 10.13 1.32 -3.12
N VAL A 62 9.45 2.44 -3.37
CA VAL A 62 8.02 2.60 -3.13
C VAL A 62 7.38 3.22 -4.36
N TRP A 63 6.33 2.58 -4.87
CA TRP A 63 5.45 3.16 -5.89
C TRP A 63 4.18 3.67 -5.23
N LEU A 64 3.82 4.95 -5.47
CA LEU A 64 2.52 5.52 -5.20
C LEU A 64 1.86 5.81 -6.54
N LEU A 65 0.81 5.07 -6.88
CA LEU A 65 0.23 5.09 -8.21
C LEU A 65 -1.27 4.79 -8.20
N GLN A 66 -1.89 4.87 -9.36
CA GLN A 66 -3.25 4.42 -9.63
C GLN A 66 -3.25 3.43 -10.79
N HIS A 67 -4.22 2.53 -10.80
CA HIS A 67 -4.44 1.57 -11.89
C HIS A 67 -5.66 1.92 -12.73
N PRO A 68 -5.68 1.56 -14.03
CA PRO A 68 -6.93 1.30 -14.73
C PRO A 68 -7.73 0.22 -14.00
N SER A 69 -9.05 0.16 -14.25
CA SER A 69 -9.89 -0.89 -13.64
C SER A 69 -9.31 -2.28 -13.91
N CYS A 70 -9.11 -3.06 -12.83
CA CYS A 70 -8.70 -4.46 -12.90
C CYS A 70 -9.04 -5.20 -11.60
N TYR A 71 -9.08 -6.54 -11.70
CA TYR A 71 -9.24 -7.44 -10.56
C TYR A 71 -7.95 -8.19 -10.26
N THR A 72 -7.65 -8.39 -8.98
CA THR A 72 -6.53 -9.25 -8.57
C THR A 72 -6.99 -10.32 -7.59
N LEU A 73 -6.62 -11.56 -7.87
CA LEU A 73 -6.83 -12.72 -7.02
C LEU A 73 -5.53 -13.05 -6.30
N GLY A 74 -5.57 -13.12 -4.98
CA GLY A 74 -4.44 -13.59 -4.18
C GLY A 74 -4.13 -15.08 -4.40
N ARG A 75 -3.00 -15.55 -3.89
CA ARG A 75 -2.51 -16.93 -4.09
C ARG A 75 -3.52 -18.00 -3.66
N GLY A 76 -4.23 -17.79 -2.55
CA GLY A 76 -5.22 -18.71 -1.99
C GLY A 76 -6.66 -18.34 -2.26
N ALA A 77 -6.90 -17.31 -3.10
CA ALA A 77 -8.25 -16.82 -3.36
C ALA A 77 -9.07 -17.86 -4.14
N SER A 78 -10.32 -18.08 -3.68
CA SER A 78 -11.31 -18.87 -4.41
C SER A 78 -11.95 -18.04 -5.52
N GLU A 79 -12.16 -18.65 -6.68
CA GLU A 79 -12.97 -18.06 -7.76
C GLU A 79 -14.46 -17.95 -7.38
N ASP A 80 -14.91 -18.66 -6.35
CA ASP A 80 -16.27 -18.49 -5.79
C ASP A 80 -16.53 -17.08 -5.25
N HIS A 81 -15.47 -16.27 -5.06
CA HIS A 81 -15.56 -14.88 -4.69
C HIS A 81 -15.70 -13.92 -5.88
N LEU A 82 -15.66 -14.43 -7.11
CA LEU A 82 -16.00 -13.69 -8.32
C LEU A 82 -17.50 -13.86 -8.60
N LEU A 83 -18.18 -12.75 -8.81
CA LEU A 83 -19.62 -12.75 -9.18
C LEU A 83 -19.80 -12.61 -10.70
N PHE A 84 -18.74 -12.91 -11.46
CA PHE A 84 -18.70 -12.93 -12.92
C PHE A 84 -17.95 -14.18 -13.40
N ASP A 85 -18.10 -14.51 -14.68
CA ASP A 85 -17.37 -15.59 -15.34
C ASP A 85 -15.88 -15.23 -15.47
N PRO A 86 -14.95 -15.98 -14.87
CA PRO A 86 -13.50 -15.71 -14.96
C PRO A 86 -12.94 -15.74 -16.39
N GLU A 87 -13.61 -16.43 -17.34
CA GLU A 87 -13.22 -16.43 -18.74
C GLU A 87 -13.66 -15.16 -19.49
N HIS A 88 -14.64 -14.42 -18.93
CA HIS A 88 -15.17 -13.18 -19.51
C HIS A 88 -15.27 -12.08 -18.44
N PRO A 89 -14.16 -11.68 -17.82
CA PRO A 89 -14.16 -10.69 -16.74
C PRO A 89 -14.52 -9.30 -17.28
N PRO A 90 -15.22 -8.46 -16.48
CA PRO A 90 -15.60 -7.10 -16.91
C PRO A 90 -14.38 -6.15 -17.02
N ALA A 91 -13.25 -6.51 -16.42
CA ALA A 91 -11.96 -5.83 -16.54
C ALA A 91 -10.83 -6.87 -16.38
N PRO A 92 -9.58 -6.57 -16.75
CA PRO A 92 -8.47 -7.50 -16.63
C PRO A 92 -8.39 -8.19 -15.26
N LEU A 93 -8.27 -9.51 -15.25
CA LEU A 93 -8.19 -10.35 -14.06
C LEU A 93 -6.77 -10.93 -13.94
N HIS A 94 -6.11 -10.69 -12.82
CA HIS A 94 -4.74 -11.14 -12.55
C HIS A 94 -4.71 -12.06 -11.33
N ARG A 95 -4.19 -13.28 -11.48
CA ARG A 95 -3.85 -14.15 -10.35
C ARG A 95 -2.41 -13.88 -9.92
N ILE A 96 -2.22 -13.51 -8.66
CA ILE A 96 -0.94 -12.99 -8.16
C ILE A 96 -0.52 -13.66 -6.85
N ASP A 97 0.71 -13.44 -6.44
CA ASP A 97 1.33 -14.12 -5.29
C ASP A 97 1.25 -13.35 -3.96
N ARG A 98 0.29 -12.42 -3.80
CA ARG A 98 -0.03 -11.79 -2.51
C ARG A 98 -0.94 -12.66 -1.65
N GLY A 99 -0.93 -12.40 -0.36
CA GLY A 99 -1.97 -12.88 0.56
C GLY A 99 -3.31 -12.18 0.34
N GLY A 100 -4.37 -12.76 0.88
CA GLY A 100 -5.76 -12.26 0.79
C GLY A 100 -6.51 -12.78 -0.43
N GLU A 101 -7.78 -12.41 -0.49
CA GLU A 101 -8.75 -12.83 -1.48
C GLU A 101 -8.75 -11.93 -2.73
N VAL A 102 -9.89 -11.80 -3.40
CA VAL A 102 -10.06 -10.90 -4.54
C VAL A 102 -10.14 -9.43 -4.08
N THR A 103 -9.63 -8.54 -4.92
CA THR A 103 -9.88 -7.09 -4.82
C THR A 103 -10.05 -6.48 -6.19
N HIS A 104 -10.64 -5.29 -6.22
CA HIS A 104 -10.77 -4.44 -7.39
C HIS A 104 -9.84 -3.22 -7.25
N HIS A 105 -9.22 -2.83 -8.35
CA HIS A 105 -8.49 -1.57 -8.49
C HIS A 105 -9.18 -0.71 -9.55
N ALA A 106 -9.23 0.60 -9.32
CA ALA A 106 -9.84 1.56 -10.24
C ALA A 106 -9.16 2.94 -10.13
N PRO A 107 -9.30 3.80 -11.15
CA PRO A 107 -8.93 5.21 -11.05
C PRO A 107 -9.60 5.86 -9.83
N GLY A 108 -8.86 6.72 -9.13
CA GLY A 108 -9.34 7.29 -7.87
C GLY A 108 -8.98 6.46 -6.62
N GLN A 109 -8.33 5.31 -6.80
CA GLN A 109 -7.77 4.51 -5.71
C GLN A 109 -6.26 4.75 -5.64
N LEU A 110 -5.76 5.25 -4.50
CA LEU A 110 -4.33 5.47 -4.28
C LEU A 110 -3.69 4.17 -3.80
N VAL A 111 -2.80 3.62 -4.61
CA VAL A 111 -2.12 2.36 -4.35
C VAL A 111 -0.67 2.62 -3.93
N ALA A 112 -0.22 1.94 -2.88
CA ALA A 112 1.18 1.95 -2.44
C ALA A 112 1.78 0.54 -2.52
N TYR A 113 2.89 0.41 -3.24
CA TYR A 113 3.68 -0.81 -3.36
C TYR A 113 5.08 -0.61 -2.78
N PRO A 114 5.27 -0.84 -1.48
CA PRO A 114 6.60 -0.82 -0.87
C PRO A 114 7.33 -2.15 -1.14
N VAL A 115 8.49 -2.07 -1.80
CA VAL A 115 9.44 -3.17 -1.95
C VAL A 115 10.58 -2.93 -0.98
N LEU A 116 10.44 -3.49 0.21
CA LEU A 116 11.29 -3.27 1.37
C LEU A 116 11.97 -4.56 1.82
N ASP A 117 13.18 -4.43 2.32
CA ASP A 117 13.90 -5.50 3.00
C ASP A 117 13.58 -5.50 4.50
N LEU A 118 12.71 -6.40 4.94
CA LEU A 118 12.31 -6.50 6.34
C LEU A 118 13.46 -6.93 7.27
N ARG A 119 14.56 -7.47 6.75
CA ARG A 119 15.76 -7.80 7.57
C ARG A 119 16.41 -6.55 8.13
N ARG A 120 16.29 -5.41 7.44
CA ARG A 120 16.74 -4.09 7.91
C ARG A 120 15.86 -3.51 9.02
N ARG A 121 14.73 -4.16 9.36
CA ARG A 121 13.74 -3.72 10.34
C ARG A 121 13.34 -4.86 11.26
N ARG A 122 12.29 -5.60 10.84
CA ARG A 122 11.76 -6.75 11.59
C ARG A 122 11.27 -7.83 10.63
N THR A 123 11.82 -9.03 10.75
CA THR A 123 11.43 -10.23 9.98
C THR A 123 10.12 -10.83 10.53
N ASP A 124 9.03 -10.09 10.39
CA ASP A 124 7.70 -10.44 10.90
C ASP A 124 6.62 -9.84 9.97
N LEU A 125 5.92 -10.69 9.21
CA LEU A 125 4.89 -10.26 8.28
C LEU A 125 3.62 -9.75 8.97
N HIS A 126 3.29 -10.25 10.17
CA HIS A 126 2.16 -9.72 10.93
C HIS A 126 2.44 -8.30 11.40
N TRP A 127 3.66 -8.05 11.89
CA TRP A 127 4.10 -6.70 12.22
C TRP A 127 4.03 -5.79 10.98
N TYR A 128 4.53 -6.25 9.82
CA TYR A 128 4.53 -5.46 8.59
C TYR A 128 3.11 -5.08 8.15
N LEU A 129 2.16 -6.03 8.16
CA LEU A 129 0.76 -5.76 7.87
C LEU A 129 0.17 -4.72 8.83
N ARG A 130 0.47 -4.81 10.12
CA ARG A 130 0.02 -3.83 11.14
C ARG A 130 0.65 -2.46 10.92
N GLN A 131 1.89 -2.37 10.41
CA GLN A 131 2.49 -1.08 10.05
C GLN A 131 1.78 -0.46 8.83
N LEU A 132 1.44 -1.25 7.80
CA LEU A 132 0.68 -0.75 6.64
C LEU A 132 -0.71 -0.26 7.03
N GLU A 133 -1.42 -0.96 7.92
CA GLU A 133 -2.67 -0.46 8.48
C GLU A 133 -2.46 0.85 9.24
N GLN A 134 -1.39 0.95 10.00
CA GLN A 134 -1.10 2.16 10.77
C GLN A 134 -0.77 3.34 9.84
N VAL A 135 -0.05 3.11 8.74
CA VAL A 135 0.19 4.13 7.71
C VAL A 135 -1.14 4.74 7.25
N VAL A 136 -2.14 3.90 6.93
CA VAL A 136 -3.47 4.39 6.52
C VAL A 136 -4.16 5.14 7.67
N ILE A 137 -4.14 4.60 8.88
CA ILE A 137 -4.75 5.26 10.06
C ILE A 137 -4.12 6.63 10.31
N ASP A 138 -2.80 6.76 10.17
CA ASP A 138 -2.09 8.03 10.33
C ASP A 138 -2.51 9.05 9.25
N VAL A 139 -2.71 8.60 8.00
CA VAL A 139 -3.27 9.43 6.91
C VAL A 139 -4.68 9.89 7.26
N LEU A 140 -5.55 8.99 7.67
CA LEU A 140 -6.93 9.31 8.05
C LEU A 140 -6.97 10.30 9.21
N GLN A 141 -6.11 10.13 10.22
CA GLN A 141 -6.01 11.05 11.34
C GLN A 141 -5.62 12.47 10.91
N ARG A 142 -4.69 12.60 9.93
CA ARG A 142 -4.32 13.91 9.36
C ARG A 142 -5.47 14.56 8.59
N LEU A 143 -6.38 13.76 8.04
CA LEU A 143 -7.61 14.20 7.38
C LEU A 143 -8.77 14.45 8.35
N GLY A 144 -8.55 14.28 9.68
CA GLY A 144 -9.58 14.44 10.70
C GLY A 144 -10.54 13.25 10.83
N LEU A 145 -10.21 12.11 10.23
CA LEU A 145 -11.01 10.88 10.25
C LEU A 145 -10.43 9.86 11.25
N GLN A 146 -11.28 9.06 11.86
CA GLN A 146 -10.89 8.01 12.80
C GLN A 146 -10.97 6.63 12.14
N GLY A 147 -9.85 6.23 11.52
CA GLY A 147 -9.73 4.86 10.96
C GLY A 147 -9.57 3.81 12.04
N GLU A 148 -10.21 2.67 11.84
CA GLU A 148 -10.18 1.54 12.78
C GLU A 148 -9.72 0.24 12.13
N ARG A 149 -9.23 -0.68 12.99
CA ARG A 149 -8.99 -2.09 12.65
C ARG A 149 -10.15 -2.93 13.14
N ILE A 150 -10.48 -3.97 12.39
CA ILE A 150 -11.44 -4.99 12.85
C ILE A 150 -10.64 -6.26 13.17
N GLU A 151 -10.85 -6.82 14.35
CA GLU A 151 -10.16 -8.03 14.80
C GLU A 151 -10.39 -9.19 13.83
N GLY A 152 -9.31 -9.90 13.49
CA GLY A 152 -9.34 -11.02 12.54
C GLY A 152 -9.37 -10.61 11.07
N LEU A 153 -9.48 -9.31 10.75
CA LEU A 153 -9.52 -8.80 9.38
C LEU A 153 -8.34 -7.88 9.09
N THR A 154 -7.79 -8.01 7.87
CA THR A 154 -6.71 -7.13 7.40
C THR A 154 -7.27 -6.00 6.56
N GLY A 155 -6.90 -4.76 6.89
CA GLY A 155 -7.33 -3.54 6.23
C GLY A 155 -7.62 -2.42 7.21
N VAL A 156 -8.25 -1.34 6.73
CA VAL A 156 -8.68 -0.21 7.56
C VAL A 156 -10.11 0.18 7.18
N TRP A 157 -10.89 0.52 8.21
CA TRP A 157 -12.32 0.83 8.08
C TRP A 157 -12.63 2.23 8.62
N LEU A 158 -13.67 2.85 8.07
CA LEU A 158 -14.39 4.01 8.59
C LEU A 158 -15.86 3.63 8.68
N ASP A 159 -16.50 3.85 9.85
CA ASP A 159 -17.93 3.56 10.06
C ASP A 159 -18.35 2.18 9.52
N GLN A 160 -17.55 1.14 9.79
CA GLN A 160 -17.75 -0.25 9.34
C GLN A 160 -17.58 -0.46 7.81
N GLN A 161 -17.21 0.55 7.04
CA GLN A 161 -16.91 0.45 5.61
C GLN A 161 -15.40 0.33 5.40
N LYS A 162 -14.98 -0.64 4.58
CA LYS A 162 -13.57 -0.86 4.29
C LYS A 162 -13.05 0.20 3.31
N VAL A 163 -12.21 1.11 3.79
CA VAL A 163 -11.61 2.17 2.97
C VAL A 163 -10.23 1.81 2.43
N ALA A 164 -9.53 0.85 3.07
CA ALA A 164 -8.26 0.38 2.55
C ALA A 164 -8.14 -1.14 2.60
N ALA A 165 -7.77 -1.72 1.45
CA ALA A 165 -7.38 -3.11 1.31
C ALA A 165 -5.86 -3.24 1.45
N ILE A 166 -5.39 -4.32 2.11
CA ILE A 166 -3.98 -4.60 2.31
C ILE A 166 -3.73 -6.06 1.96
N GLY A 167 -2.76 -6.30 1.08
CA GLY A 167 -2.33 -7.64 0.71
C GLY A 167 -0.89 -7.61 0.25
N VAL A 168 -0.03 -8.45 0.84
CA VAL A 168 1.40 -8.45 0.61
C VAL A 168 1.91 -9.79 0.11
N GLY A 169 2.91 -9.77 -0.73
CA GLY A 169 3.80 -10.87 -1.04
C GLY A 169 5.14 -10.68 -0.32
N CYS A 170 5.84 -11.77 -0.04
CA CYS A 170 7.16 -11.70 0.56
C CYS A 170 8.01 -12.89 0.11
N ARG A 171 9.23 -12.61 -0.31
CA ARG A 171 10.22 -13.63 -0.65
C ARG A 171 11.52 -13.32 0.08
N ARG A 172 11.98 -14.24 0.95
CA ARG A 172 13.21 -14.06 1.75
C ARG A 172 13.26 -12.70 2.48
N TRP A 173 12.12 -12.28 3.03
CA TRP A 173 11.91 -11.04 3.77
C TRP A 173 11.94 -9.75 2.92
N ILE A 174 11.93 -9.85 1.59
CA ILE A 174 11.73 -8.71 0.70
C ILE A 174 10.28 -8.69 0.23
N THR A 175 9.61 -7.56 0.44
CA THR A 175 8.17 -7.40 0.24
C THR A 175 7.80 -7.09 -1.19
N GLN A 176 6.55 -7.37 -1.55
CA GLN A 176 5.85 -6.93 -2.76
C GLN A 176 4.40 -6.61 -2.45
N HIS A 177 3.73 -5.93 -3.37
CA HIS A 177 2.37 -5.44 -3.19
C HIS A 177 2.30 -4.48 -1.99
N GLY A 178 1.16 -4.33 -1.34
CA GLY A 178 1.05 -3.41 -0.22
C GLY A 178 -0.39 -3.06 0.10
N LEU A 179 -0.78 -1.80 -0.12
CA LEU A 179 -2.09 -1.29 0.23
C LEU A 179 -2.76 -0.54 -0.94
N ALA A 180 -4.08 -0.51 -0.91
CA ALA A 180 -4.91 0.26 -1.82
C ALA A 180 -5.94 1.04 -0.99
N LEU A 181 -5.86 2.38 -1.02
CA LEU A 181 -6.72 3.31 -0.32
C LEU A 181 -7.75 3.90 -1.28
N ASN A 182 -9.01 3.67 -1.02
CA ASN A 182 -10.11 4.22 -1.82
C ASN A 182 -10.26 5.71 -1.48
N VAL A 183 -9.90 6.59 -2.40
CA VAL A 183 -10.00 8.05 -2.21
C VAL A 183 -11.26 8.58 -2.90
N THR A 184 -11.31 8.49 -4.23
CA THR A 184 -12.42 9.00 -5.05
C THR A 184 -12.94 7.96 -6.05
N CYS A 185 -12.39 6.74 -6.01
CA CYS A 185 -12.68 5.70 -6.99
C CYS A 185 -14.17 5.30 -7.01
N ASP A 186 -14.62 4.85 -8.18
CA ASP A 186 -15.90 4.19 -8.30
C ASP A 186 -15.87 2.86 -7.53
N LEU A 187 -16.94 2.58 -6.78
CA LEU A 187 -17.08 1.36 -5.99
C LEU A 187 -17.89 0.26 -6.71
N GLU A 188 -18.47 0.54 -7.88
CA GLU A 188 -19.28 -0.40 -8.63
C GLU A 188 -18.55 -1.72 -8.94
N GLY A 189 -17.25 -1.63 -9.27
CA GLY A 189 -16.43 -2.83 -9.50
C GLY A 189 -16.30 -3.77 -8.30
N PHE A 190 -16.47 -3.27 -7.07
CA PHE A 190 -16.48 -4.12 -5.87
C PHE A 190 -17.78 -4.93 -5.72
N GLU A 191 -18.88 -4.53 -6.37
CA GLU A 191 -20.13 -5.29 -6.39
C GLU A 191 -20.01 -6.59 -7.19
N SER A 192 -19.01 -6.66 -8.08
CA SER A 192 -18.71 -7.85 -8.89
C SER A 192 -17.84 -8.88 -8.17
N VAL A 193 -17.49 -8.66 -6.90
CA VAL A 193 -16.64 -9.57 -6.13
C VAL A 193 -17.10 -9.65 -4.67
N VAL A 194 -16.67 -10.70 -3.96
CA VAL A 194 -16.83 -10.81 -2.49
C VAL A 194 -15.48 -10.48 -1.84
N PRO A 195 -15.20 -9.21 -1.48
CA PRO A 195 -13.90 -8.82 -0.95
C PRO A 195 -13.60 -9.54 0.35
N CYS A 196 -12.41 -10.15 0.48
CA CYS A 196 -11.98 -10.87 1.68
C CYS A 196 -12.89 -12.02 2.13
N GLY A 197 -13.76 -12.57 1.25
CA GLY A 197 -14.74 -13.59 1.61
C GLY A 197 -15.83 -13.11 2.60
N LEU A 198 -15.90 -11.81 2.84
CA LEU A 198 -16.81 -11.21 3.82
C LEU A 198 -18.10 -10.75 3.14
N LYS A 199 -19.08 -11.64 3.07
CA LYS A 199 -20.43 -11.29 2.58
C LYS A 199 -21.05 -10.21 3.47
N GLY A 200 -21.52 -9.13 2.84
CA GLY A 200 -22.34 -8.10 3.49
C GLY A 200 -21.56 -6.97 4.19
N ARG A 201 -20.23 -6.88 4.05
CA ARG A 201 -19.49 -5.71 4.50
C ARG A 201 -19.30 -4.71 3.37
N ALA A 202 -19.68 -3.47 3.65
CA ALA A 202 -19.57 -2.39 2.68
C ALA A 202 -18.10 -1.99 2.44
N VAL A 203 -17.80 -1.58 1.22
CA VAL A 203 -16.60 -0.86 0.84
C VAL A 203 -16.94 0.63 0.83
N GLY A 204 -16.04 1.49 1.32
CA GLY A 204 -16.18 2.93 1.33
C GLY A 204 -15.00 3.60 0.62
N ARG A 205 -15.13 4.89 0.36
CA ARG A 205 -14.09 5.76 -0.19
C ARG A 205 -14.09 7.09 0.56
N LEU A 206 -12.93 7.73 0.65
CA LEU A 206 -12.75 8.89 1.52
C LEU A 206 -13.61 10.10 1.14
N CYS A 207 -13.91 10.30 -0.14
CA CYS A 207 -14.76 11.41 -0.58
C CYS A 207 -16.22 11.30 -0.08
N ASP A 208 -16.64 10.14 0.43
CA ASP A 208 -17.96 9.99 1.06
C ASP A 208 -18.01 10.68 2.45
N TRP A 209 -16.86 10.89 3.10
CA TRP A 209 -16.72 11.64 4.37
C TRP A 209 -16.17 13.05 4.18
N ILE A 210 -15.33 13.26 3.16
CA ILE A 210 -14.73 14.56 2.83
C ILE A 210 -15.08 14.87 1.37
N PRO A 211 -16.18 15.61 1.13
CA PRO A 211 -16.52 16.06 -0.22
C PRO A 211 -15.35 16.84 -0.84
N ASP A 212 -15.17 16.74 -2.15
CA ASP A 212 -14.12 17.41 -2.92
C ASP A 212 -12.67 16.99 -2.55
N LEU A 213 -12.51 15.87 -1.85
CA LEU A 213 -11.18 15.30 -1.60
C LEU A 213 -10.57 14.77 -2.91
N GLU A 214 -9.35 15.19 -3.19
CA GLU A 214 -8.59 14.76 -4.38
C GLU A 214 -7.39 13.86 -3.98
N ILE A 215 -6.96 12.98 -4.87
CA ILE A 215 -5.81 12.08 -4.64
C ILE A 215 -4.54 12.88 -4.38
N GLU A 216 -4.35 13.99 -5.08
CA GLU A 216 -3.19 14.88 -4.99
C GLU A 216 -3.00 15.42 -3.56
N SER A 217 -4.07 15.58 -2.79
CA SER A 217 -4.01 16.00 -1.38
C SER A 217 -3.69 14.83 -0.44
N VAL A 218 -4.04 13.60 -0.79
CA VAL A 218 -3.82 12.41 0.03
C VAL A 218 -2.43 11.80 -0.20
N GLN A 219 -1.93 11.87 -1.44
CA GLN A 219 -0.68 11.27 -1.84
C GLN A 219 0.54 11.71 -1.00
N PRO A 220 0.77 13.03 -0.73
CA PRO A 220 1.86 13.45 0.14
C PRO A 220 1.69 12.96 1.59
N LEU A 221 0.46 12.85 2.09
CA LEU A 221 0.20 12.32 3.44
C LEU A 221 0.58 10.83 3.52
N LEU A 222 0.27 10.06 2.49
CA LEU A 222 0.62 8.64 2.42
C LEU A 222 2.14 8.44 2.29
N ARG A 223 2.82 9.25 1.45
CA ARG A 223 4.28 9.28 1.34
C ARG A 223 4.95 9.50 2.68
N ASP A 224 4.53 10.53 3.40
CA ASP A 224 5.12 10.92 4.67
C ASP A 224 4.83 9.89 5.78
N ALA A 225 3.64 9.30 5.78
CA ALA A 225 3.29 8.23 6.71
C ALA A 225 4.13 6.96 6.47
N LEU A 226 4.37 6.58 5.20
CA LEU A 226 5.25 5.47 4.84
C LEU A 226 6.69 5.75 5.31
N ALA A 227 7.23 6.95 5.03
CA ALA A 227 8.56 7.33 5.47
C ALA A 227 8.71 7.23 6.99
N ALA A 228 7.76 7.78 7.74
CA ALA A 228 7.79 7.77 9.19
C ALA A 228 7.67 6.35 9.80
N ARG A 229 6.84 5.47 9.19
CA ARG A 229 6.60 4.13 9.73
C ARG A 229 7.70 3.12 9.41
N PHE A 230 8.37 3.30 8.28
CA PHE A 230 9.41 2.37 7.83
C PHE A 230 10.81 2.97 7.89
N ASP A 231 10.96 4.15 8.49
CA ASP A 231 12.22 4.87 8.60
C ASP A 231 12.91 5.01 7.24
N LEU A 232 12.17 5.60 6.25
CA LEU A 232 12.65 5.77 4.89
C LEU A 232 13.19 7.17 4.67
N VAL A 233 14.34 7.25 4.01
CA VAL A 233 14.92 8.48 3.48
C VAL A 233 14.78 8.46 1.97
N TRP A 234 13.94 9.36 1.45
CA TRP A 234 13.66 9.41 0.02
C TRP A 234 14.88 9.87 -0.77
N GLN A 235 15.21 9.12 -1.82
CA GLN A 235 16.27 9.46 -2.77
C GLN A 235 15.64 10.01 -4.05
N GLU A 236 16.22 11.11 -4.55
CA GLU A 236 15.90 11.59 -5.88
C GLU A 236 16.66 10.75 -6.91
N ARG A 237 15.94 10.21 -7.89
CA ARG A 237 16.55 9.55 -9.04
C ARG A 237 16.48 10.48 -10.24
N ALA A 238 17.61 11.01 -10.66
CA ALA A 238 17.69 11.80 -11.87
C ALA A 238 17.40 10.90 -13.09
N GLY A 239 16.28 11.12 -13.78
CA GLY A 239 16.11 10.71 -15.18
C GLY A 239 15.40 9.40 -15.48
N GLU A 240 14.84 8.65 -14.56
CA GLU A 240 13.95 7.52 -14.89
C GLU A 240 12.50 7.84 -14.50
N GLN A 241 11.73 8.26 -15.50
CA GLN A 241 10.28 8.06 -15.53
C GLN A 241 10.03 6.56 -15.79
N LEU A 242 8.98 5.98 -15.20
CA LEU A 242 8.51 4.60 -15.40
C LEU A 242 8.47 4.20 -16.86
#